data_d75fb0f955e81a0219fd8cc00a4542d2
#
_entry.id   d75fb0f955e81a0219fd8cc00a4542d2
#
_cell.length_a   1.000
_cell.length_b   1.000
_cell.length_c   1.000
_cell.angle_alpha   90.00
_cell.angle_beta   90.00
_cell.angle_gamma   90.00
#
_symmetry.space_group_name_H-M   'P 1'
#
loop_
_entity.id
_entity.type
_entity.pdbx_description
1 polymer ?
#
loop_
_entity_poly.entity_id
_entity_poly.type
_entity_poly.pdbx_seq_one_letter_code
_entity_poly.pdbx_strand_id
1 'polypeptide(L)'
;MTNTKSLSVPALGGEQSLNRYLSEIKKFPVLTPEQEYMLAKRWVDHEDSSAAHKMVTSHLRLVAKIAMGYRGYGLPIGEVISEGNVGLMQAVKKFEPERGFRLATYAMWWI
;
A
#
# COMPACT_ATOMS: atom_id res chain seq x y z
N MET A 1 14.41 -13.22 -8.57
CA MET A 1 13.84 -12.95 -8.39
C MET A 1 13.46 -12.76 -7.71
N THR A 2 13.39 -12.79 -7.65
CA THR A 2 13.09 -12.34 -7.12
C THR A 2 12.56 -12.16 -6.02
N ASN A 3 12.56 -11.68 -5.53
CA ASN A 3 12.07 -11.20 -4.50
C ASN A 3 10.70 -10.82 -4.45
N THR A 4 9.97 -11.31 -5.40
CA THR A 4 8.59 -10.99 -5.50
C THR A 4 7.84 -11.39 -4.26
N LYS A 5 8.33 -12.38 -3.52
CA LYS A 5 7.62 -12.78 -2.34
C LYS A 5 7.62 -11.74 -1.26
N SER A 6 8.74 -11.07 -1.04
CA SER A 6 8.82 -10.07 0.02
C SER A 6 8.05 -8.81 -0.32
N LEU A 7 7.80 -8.57 -1.62
CA LEU A 7 7.05 -7.41 -2.06
C LEU A 7 5.69 -7.77 -2.58
N SER A 8 5.31 -9.04 -2.47
CA SER A 8 4.07 -9.46 -3.10
C SER A 8 2.85 -8.89 -2.39
N VAL A 9 1.87 -8.55 -3.17
CA VAL A 9 0.55 -8.20 -2.70
C VAL A 9 -0.41 -9.18 -3.32
N PRO A 10 -1.60 -9.35 -2.76
CA PRO A 10 -2.58 -10.26 -3.34
C PRO A 10 -2.86 -9.92 -4.79
N ALA A 11 -3.08 -10.97 -5.60
CA ALA A 11 -3.28 -10.81 -7.03
C ALA A 11 -4.68 -10.33 -7.35
N LEU A 12 -4.81 -9.63 -8.47
CA LEU A 12 -6.09 -9.16 -8.97
C LEU A 12 -6.39 -9.85 -10.28
N GLY A 13 -7.66 -10.10 -10.52
CA GLY A 13 -8.14 -10.73 -11.74
C GLY A 13 -9.56 -10.32 -12.03
N GLY A 14 -10.46 -11.24 -12.23
CA GLY A 14 -11.85 -10.93 -12.48
C GLY A 14 -12.59 -10.55 -11.21
N GLU A 15 -13.91 -10.55 -11.30
CA GLU A 15 -14.73 -10.06 -10.22
C GLU A 15 -14.59 -10.88 -8.94
N GLN A 16 -14.51 -12.20 -9.07
CA GLN A 16 -14.28 -13.04 -7.91
C GLN A 16 -12.92 -12.77 -7.31
N SER A 17 -11.93 -12.53 -8.17
CA SER A 17 -10.60 -12.20 -7.69
C SER A 17 -10.57 -10.87 -6.97
N LEU A 18 -11.39 -9.92 -7.41
CA LEU A 18 -11.49 -8.65 -6.71
C LEU A 18 -12.04 -8.86 -5.29
N ASN A 19 -13.12 -9.62 -5.15
CA ASN A 19 -13.68 -9.88 -3.84
C ASN A 19 -12.69 -10.58 -2.92
N ARG A 20 -11.94 -11.53 -3.49
CA ARG A 20 -10.91 -12.22 -2.74
C ARG A 20 -9.82 -11.26 -2.32
N TYR A 21 -9.39 -10.40 -3.23
CA TYR A 21 -8.38 -9.40 -2.93
C TYR A 21 -8.81 -8.50 -1.78
N LEU A 22 -10.04 -7.98 -1.86
CA LEU A 22 -10.55 -7.10 -0.81
C LEU A 22 -10.62 -7.82 0.54
N SER A 23 -10.93 -9.11 0.51
CA SER A 23 -10.94 -9.91 1.72
C SER A 23 -9.54 -10.13 2.27
N GLU A 24 -8.58 -10.38 1.39
CA GLU A 24 -7.22 -10.66 1.81
C GLU A 24 -6.53 -9.44 2.40
N ILE A 25 -6.73 -8.27 1.81
CA ILE A 25 -6.04 -7.09 2.31
C ILE A 25 -6.53 -6.67 3.68
N LYS A 26 -7.72 -7.09 4.08
CA LYS A 26 -8.24 -6.78 5.41
C LYS A 26 -7.46 -7.49 6.50
N LYS A 27 -6.71 -8.51 6.16
CA LYS A 27 -5.96 -9.30 7.14
C LYS A 27 -4.70 -8.59 7.61
N PHE A 28 -4.22 -7.63 6.84
CA PHE A 28 -3.03 -6.90 7.24
C PHE A 28 -3.38 -5.88 8.31
N PRO A 29 -2.61 -5.82 9.40
CA PRO A 29 -2.96 -4.93 10.50
C PRO A 29 -2.73 -3.45 10.15
N VAL A 30 -3.57 -2.61 10.76
CA VAL A 30 -3.38 -1.17 10.70
C VAL A 30 -2.28 -0.80 11.68
N LEU A 31 -1.41 0.12 11.29
CA LEU A 31 -0.29 0.51 12.14
C LEU A 31 -0.67 1.69 13.02
N THR A 32 -0.20 1.65 14.26
CA THR A 32 -0.28 2.85 15.11
C THR A 32 0.75 3.86 14.62
N PRO A 33 0.61 5.14 15.01
CA PRO A 33 1.62 6.14 14.63
C PRO A 33 3.03 5.74 15.04
N GLU A 34 3.18 5.15 16.22
CA GLU A 34 4.48 4.73 16.72
C GLU A 34 5.07 3.60 15.91
N GLN A 35 4.23 2.61 15.57
CA GLN A 35 4.69 1.50 14.75
C GLN A 35 5.12 1.98 13.36
N GLU A 36 4.33 2.87 12.79
CA GLU A 36 4.63 3.42 11.48
C GLU A 36 5.93 4.19 11.49
N TYR A 37 6.15 5.01 12.50
CA TYR A 37 7.37 5.78 12.63
C TYR A 37 8.58 4.84 12.72
N MET A 38 8.47 3.81 13.54
CA MET A 38 9.58 2.87 13.72
C MET A 38 9.89 2.12 12.43
N LEU A 39 8.85 1.69 11.71
CA LEU A 39 9.07 0.99 10.45
C LEU A 39 9.68 1.92 9.41
N ALA A 40 9.21 3.16 9.36
CA ALA A 40 9.74 4.13 8.42
C ALA A 40 11.20 4.44 8.72
N LYS A 41 11.55 4.55 9.99
CA LYS A 41 12.95 4.78 10.37
C LYS A 41 13.83 3.59 9.95
N ARG A 42 13.35 2.38 10.15
CA ARG A 42 14.12 1.21 9.74
C ARG A 42 14.33 1.18 8.23
N TRP A 43 13.33 1.58 7.48
CA TRP A 43 13.46 1.66 6.03
C TRP A 43 14.45 2.74 5.62
N VAL A 44 14.32 3.94 6.19
CA VAL A 44 15.18 5.07 5.81
C VAL A 44 16.63 4.82 6.23
N ASP A 45 16.82 4.35 7.46
CA ASP A 45 18.17 4.24 8.00
C ASP A 45 18.90 2.98 7.57
N HIS A 46 18.16 1.89 7.34
CA HIS A 46 18.78 0.59 7.09
C HIS A 46 18.30 -0.09 5.83
N GLU A 47 17.45 0.57 5.07
CA GLU A 47 16.85 -0.01 3.85
C GLU A 47 16.24 -1.37 4.14
N ASP A 48 15.55 -1.48 5.28
CA ASP A 48 14.92 -2.71 5.72
C ASP A 48 13.67 -2.94 4.87
N SER A 49 13.77 -3.82 3.87
CA SER A 49 12.66 -4.06 2.95
C SER A 49 11.48 -4.72 3.63
N SER A 50 11.72 -5.45 4.73
CA SER A 50 10.63 -6.01 5.51
C SER A 50 9.78 -4.90 6.11
N ALA A 51 10.44 -3.84 6.60
CA ALA A 51 9.71 -2.68 7.14
C ALA A 51 8.92 -1.97 6.05
N ALA A 52 9.53 -1.79 4.88
CA ALA A 52 8.83 -1.17 3.75
C ALA A 52 7.62 -2.01 3.34
N HIS A 53 7.76 -3.32 3.31
CA HIS A 53 6.67 -4.22 2.95
C HIS A 53 5.50 -4.08 3.93
N LYS A 54 5.79 -3.99 5.22
CA LYS A 54 4.72 -3.81 6.20
C LYS A 54 4.02 -2.47 6.05
N MET A 55 4.74 -1.45 5.68
CA MET A 55 4.12 -0.15 5.43
C MET A 55 3.21 -0.20 4.21
N VAL A 56 3.63 -0.91 3.17
CA VAL A 56 2.79 -1.07 1.98
C VAL A 56 1.52 -1.86 2.32
N THR A 57 1.67 -3.03 2.94
CA THR A 57 0.53 -3.90 3.17
C THR A 57 -0.49 -3.30 4.12
N SER A 58 -0.04 -2.50 5.07
CA SER A 58 -0.96 -1.87 6.02
C SER A 58 -1.79 -0.77 5.38
N HIS A 59 -1.44 -0.35 4.16
CA HIS A 59 -2.15 0.73 3.46
C HIS A 59 -2.86 0.27 2.19
N LEU A 60 -2.89 -1.04 1.92
CA LEU A 60 -3.58 -1.55 0.74
C LEU A 60 -5.07 -1.24 0.77
N ARG A 61 -5.66 -1.24 1.97
CA ARG A 61 -7.08 -0.90 2.10
C ARG A 61 -7.36 0.54 1.71
N LEU A 62 -6.43 1.44 2.02
CA LEU A 62 -6.58 2.83 1.64
C LEU A 62 -6.61 2.96 0.12
N VAL A 63 -5.70 2.28 -0.57
CA VAL A 63 -5.67 2.31 -2.02
C VAL A 63 -6.97 1.77 -2.60
N ALA A 64 -7.44 0.63 -2.09
CA ALA A 64 -8.68 0.03 -2.58
C ALA A 64 -9.86 0.97 -2.38
N LYS A 65 -9.92 1.63 -1.24
CA LYS A 65 -11.00 2.56 -0.93
C LYS A 65 -11.00 3.73 -1.91
N ILE A 66 -9.84 4.28 -2.20
CA ILE A 66 -9.72 5.38 -3.14
C ILE A 66 -10.11 4.91 -4.54
N ALA A 67 -9.60 3.74 -4.95
CA ALA A 67 -9.89 3.21 -6.27
C ALA A 67 -11.37 2.95 -6.47
N MET A 68 -12.03 2.46 -5.43
CA MET A 68 -13.47 2.18 -5.53
C MET A 68 -14.28 3.46 -5.77
N GLY A 69 -13.74 4.60 -5.40
CA GLY A 69 -14.36 5.88 -5.69
C GLY A 69 -14.38 6.23 -7.16
N TYR A 70 -13.60 5.51 -7.97
CA TYR A 70 -13.57 5.73 -9.41
C TYR A 70 -14.40 4.71 -10.18
N ARG A 71 -15.22 3.93 -9.49
CA ARG A 71 -16.12 3.01 -10.16
C ARG A 71 -17.11 3.83 -10.97
N GLY A 72 -17.46 3.31 -12.14
CA GLY A 72 -18.39 4.00 -13.00
C GLY A 72 -17.73 4.94 -14.00
N TYR A 73 -16.42 5.10 -13.92
CA TYR A 73 -15.70 5.93 -14.88
C TYR A 73 -15.23 5.13 -16.10
N GLY A 74 -15.64 3.87 -16.18
CA GLY A 74 -15.27 3.04 -17.33
C GLY A 74 -13.89 2.41 -17.26
N LEU A 75 -13.22 2.54 -16.13
CA LEU A 75 -11.88 1.96 -15.95
C LEU A 75 -11.99 0.63 -15.24
N PRO A 76 -11.20 -0.38 -15.65
CA PRO A 76 -11.16 -1.65 -14.91
C PRO A 76 -10.64 -1.42 -13.51
N ILE A 77 -11.44 -1.81 -12.51
CA ILE A 77 -11.12 -1.52 -11.12
C ILE A 77 -9.79 -2.15 -10.70
N GLY A 78 -9.50 -3.35 -11.22
CA GLY A 78 -8.24 -4.00 -10.89
C GLY A 78 -7.04 -3.21 -11.35
N GLU A 79 -7.14 -2.57 -12.51
CA GLU A 79 -6.05 -1.74 -13.01
C GLU A 79 -5.91 -0.45 -12.21
N VAL A 80 -7.03 0.10 -11.77
CA VAL A 80 -7.00 1.32 -10.94
C VAL A 80 -6.31 1.00 -9.62
N ILE A 81 -6.65 -0.13 -9.02
CA ILE A 81 -6.02 -0.54 -7.77
C ILE A 81 -4.52 -0.78 -7.98
N SER A 82 -4.16 -1.46 -9.07
CA SER A 82 -2.75 -1.73 -9.33
C SER A 82 -1.95 -0.46 -9.50
N GLU A 83 -2.48 0.52 -10.21
CA GLU A 83 -1.81 1.79 -10.36
C GLU A 83 -1.71 2.52 -9.03
N GLY A 84 -2.76 2.46 -8.22
CA GLY A 84 -2.72 3.05 -6.90
C GLY A 84 -1.67 2.41 -6.01
N ASN A 85 -1.53 1.08 -6.12
CA ASN A 85 -0.52 0.37 -5.35
C ASN A 85 0.90 0.78 -5.77
N VAL A 86 1.11 1.03 -7.06
CA VAL A 86 2.40 1.53 -7.52
C VAL A 86 2.68 2.88 -6.88
N GLY A 87 1.68 3.75 -6.85
CA GLY A 87 1.83 5.05 -6.19
C GLY A 87 2.13 4.91 -4.71
N LEU A 88 1.45 3.98 -4.05
CA LEU A 88 1.71 3.70 -2.63
C LEU A 88 3.15 3.26 -2.41
N MET A 89 3.66 2.40 -3.28
CA MET A 89 5.03 1.93 -3.14
C MET A 89 6.02 3.07 -3.31
N GLN A 90 5.75 4.00 -4.22
CA GLN A 90 6.59 5.18 -4.37
C GLN A 90 6.54 6.05 -3.12
N ALA A 91 5.35 6.20 -2.55
CA ALA A 91 5.20 6.99 -1.33
C ALA A 91 6.03 6.39 -0.19
N VAL A 92 6.00 5.07 -0.04
CA VAL A 92 6.77 4.40 1.00
C VAL A 92 8.26 4.64 0.80
N LYS A 93 8.73 4.56 -0.44
CA LYS A 93 10.14 4.76 -0.74
C LYS A 93 10.61 6.15 -0.40
N LYS A 94 9.74 7.13 -0.54
CA LYS A 94 10.14 8.54 -0.40
C LYS A 94 9.65 9.18 0.90
N PHE A 95 8.98 8.41 1.74
CA PHE A 95 8.41 8.93 2.97
C PHE A 95 9.51 9.34 3.95
N GLU A 96 9.34 10.51 4.53
CA GLU A 96 10.27 11.06 5.50
C GLU A 96 9.57 11.13 6.86
N PRO A 97 9.79 10.16 7.73
CA PRO A 97 9.08 10.10 9.01
C PRO A 97 9.35 11.30 9.92
N GLU A 98 10.48 11.95 9.74
CA GLU A 98 10.83 13.07 10.59
C GLU A 98 10.02 14.32 10.31
N ARG A 99 9.27 14.34 9.22
CA ARG A 99 8.43 15.49 8.90
C ARG A 99 7.16 15.56 9.71
N GLY A 100 6.84 14.50 10.45
CA GLY A 100 5.70 14.51 11.34
C GLY A 100 4.37 14.16 10.70
N PHE A 101 4.35 13.85 9.40
CA PHE A 101 3.12 13.44 8.74
C PHE A 101 2.94 11.92 8.88
N ARG A 102 1.68 11.50 8.85
CA ARG A 102 1.37 10.08 8.71
C ARG A 102 1.61 9.68 7.25
N LEU A 103 1.99 8.41 7.06
CA LEU A 103 2.21 7.91 5.72
C LEU A 103 0.95 8.04 4.86
N ALA A 104 -0.22 7.77 5.43
CA ALA A 104 -1.46 7.87 4.67
C ALA A 104 -1.64 9.26 4.06
N THR A 105 -1.32 10.30 4.81
CA THR A 105 -1.45 11.66 4.32
C THR A 105 -0.52 11.90 3.13
N TYR A 106 0.71 11.46 3.25
CA TYR A 106 1.69 11.63 2.18
C TYR A 106 1.33 10.79 0.95
N ALA A 107 0.87 9.56 1.21
CA ALA A 107 0.56 8.64 0.13
C ALA A 107 -0.59 9.11 -0.75
N MET A 108 -1.48 9.94 -0.21
CA MET A 108 -2.59 10.47 -1.00
C MET A 108 -2.11 11.23 -2.23
N TRP A 109 -0.91 11.79 -2.17
CA TRP A 109 -0.35 12.51 -3.31
C TRP A 109 0.14 11.55 -4.41
N TRP A 110 0.43 10.30 -4.05
CA TRP A 110 0.97 9.33 -4.98
C TRP A 110 -0.09 8.37 -5.53
N ILE A 111 -1.14 8.17 -4.78
CA ILE A 111 -2.24 7.31 -5.15
C ILE A 111 -3.19 8.07 -6.06
#